data_415411ff05660d87dcfd73a92a09f1b7
#
_entry.id   415411ff05660d87dcfd73a92a09f1b7
#
_cell.length_a   1.000
_cell.length_b   1.000
_cell.length_c   1.000
_cell.angle_alpha   90.00
_cell.angle_beta   90.00
_cell.angle_gamma   90.00
#
_symmetry.space_group_name_H-M   'P 1'
#
loop_
_entity.id
_entity.type
_entity.pdbx_description
1 polymer ?
#
loop_
_entity_poly.entity_id
_entity_poly.type
_entity_poly.pdbx_seq_one_letter_code
_entity_poly.pdbx_strand_id
1 'polypeptide(L)'
;MDGLVAGARKELAKSGATDVTIWRVPGAFELPLAASKAIQQGAQAVIALGVVIRGETPHFDYVCNAATDGLTRVQLDSSIPIGFGLLTVNTEAEALNRAGLDGSREDKGAEAVQAALTMVALG
;
A
#
# COMPACT_ATOMS: atom_id res chain seq x y z
N MET A 1 -3.94 -1.85 -10.44
CA MET A 1 -3.05 -2.61 -9.52
C MET A 1 -1.67 -2.85 -10.08
N ASP A 2 -1.58 -3.26 -11.34
CA ASP A 2 -0.28 -3.59 -11.92
C ASP A 2 0.70 -2.43 -11.92
N GLY A 3 0.21 -1.21 -12.19
CA GLY A 3 1.05 -0.01 -12.13
C GLY A 3 1.58 0.27 -10.74
N LEU A 4 0.75 0.09 -9.70
CA LEU A 4 1.17 0.29 -8.31
C LEU A 4 2.26 -0.72 -7.94
N VAL A 5 2.08 -1.98 -8.28
CA VAL A 5 3.06 -3.02 -7.99
C VAL A 5 4.37 -2.77 -8.73
N ALA A 6 4.28 -2.41 -10.01
CA ALA A 6 5.47 -2.11 -10.82
C ALA A 6 6.25 -0.92 -10.27
N GLY A 7 5.55 0.16 -9.89
CA GLY A 7 6.17 1.34 -9.29
C GLY A 7 6.85 1.03 -7.97
N ALA A 8 6.18 0.25 -7.12
CA ALA A 8 6.74 -0.16 -5.84
C ALA A 8 7.98 -1.05 -6.04
N ARG A 9 7.91 -2.04 -6.93
CA ARG A 9 9.07 -2.91 -7.23
C ARG A 9 10.27 -2.13 -7.73
N LYS A 10 10.03 -1.19 -8.64
CA LYS A 10 11.09 -0.36 -9.20
C LYS A 10 11.77 0.48 -8.12
N GLU A 11 10.97 1.08 -7.23
CA GLU A 11 11.50 1.90 -6.15
C GLU A 11 12.27 1.06 -5.14
N LEU A 12 11.79 -0.13 -4.81
CA LEU A 12 12.50 -1.06 -3.93
C LEU A 12 13.85 -1.48 -4.53
N ALA A 13 13.87 -1.77 -5.82
CA ALA A 13 15.11 -2.14 -6.52
C ALA A 13 16.13 -0.99 -6.47
N LYS A 14 15.67 0.26 -6.69
CA LYS A 14 16.52 1.44 -6.60
C LYS A 14 17.13 1.62 -5.22
N SER A 15 16.41 1.26 -4.18
CA SER A 15 16.87 1.40 -2.80
C SER A 15 17.81 0.28 -2.36
N GLY A 16 18.00 -0.75 -3.19
CA GLY A 16 18.84 -1.90 -2.85
C GLY A 16 18.15 -3.00 -2.06
N ALA A 17 16.83 -2.94 -1.92
CA ALA A 17 16.08 -3.99 -1.24
C ALA A 17 16.13 -5.30 -2.05
N THR A 18 16.58 -6.38 -1.42
CA THR A 18 16.78 -7.66 -2.10
C THR A 18 15.86 -8.77 -1.61
N ASP A 19 15.34 -8.66 -0.41
CA ASP A 19 14.48 -9.68 0.19
C ASP A 19 13.04 -9.16 0.19
N VAL A 20 12.41 -9.24 -0.98
CA VAL A 20 11.04 -8.73 -1.18
C VAL A 20 10.11 -9.88 -1.50
N THR A 21 9.07 -10.03 -0.70
CA THR A 21 8.01 -11.02 -0.91
C THR A 21 6.70 -10.29 -1.21
N ILE A 22 5.95 -10.79 -2.18
CA ILE A 22 4.67 -10.22 -2.54
C ILE A 22 3.56 -11.20 -2.17
N TRP A 23 2.62 -10.71 -1.38
CA TRP A 23 1.40 -11.45 -1.05
C TRP A 23 0.22 -10.85 -1.79
N ARG A 24 -0.65 -11.68 -2.32
CA ARG A 24 -1.93 -11.28 -2.91
C ARG A 24 -3.02 -11.58 -1.91
N VAL A 25 -3.90 -10.61 -1.68
CA VAL A 25 -5.03 -10.74 -0.75
C VAL A 25 -6.33 -10.46 -1.48
N PRO A 26 -7.48 -10.95 -0.95
CA PRO A 26 -8.74 -10.82 -1.66
C PRO A 26 -9.19 -9.38 -1.91
N GLY A 27 -8.94 -8.48 -0.98
CA GLY A 27 -9.35 -7.09 -1.14
C GLY A 27 -8.68 -6.18 -0.11
N ALA A 28 -9.01 -4.90 -0.18
CA ALA A 28 -8.42 -3.89 0.71
C ALA A 28 -8.75 -4.16 2.18
N PHE A 29 -9.92 -4.73 2.45
CA PHE A 29 -10.34 -5.04 3.81
C PHE A 29 -9.39 -6.01 4.50
N GLU A 30 -8.71 -6.87 3.73
CA GLU A 30 -7.78 -7.88 4.26
C GLU A 30 -6.35 -7.37 4.44
N LEU A 31 -6.05 -6.15 3.99
CA LEU A 31 -4.70 -5.61 4.10
C LEU A 31 -4.18 -5.49 5.55
N PRO A 32 -4.99 -5.02 6.52
CA PRO A 32 -4.47 -4.91 7.88
C PRO A 32 -4.05 -6.25 8.48
N LEU A 33 -4.84 -7.29 8.33
CA LEU A 33 -4.48 -8.60 8.86
C LEU A 33 -3.27 -9.18 8.13
N ALA A 34 -3.22 -9.02 6.81
CA ALA A 34 -2.07 -9.48 6.04
C ALA A 34 -0.78 -8.77 6.48
N ALA A 35 -0.85 -7.46 6.71
CA ALA A 35 0.29 -6.69 7.21
C ALA A 35 0.74 -7.21 8.58
N SER A 36 -0.20 -7.45 9.49
CA SER A 36 0.10 -8.00 10.80
C SER A 36 0.81 -9.35 10.69
N LYS A 37 0.31 -10.24 9.82
CA LYS A 37 0.93 -11.56 9.61
C LYS A 37 2.33 -11.44 9.03
N ALA A 38 2.54 -10.53 8.08
CA ALA A 38 3.87 -10.30 7.49
C ALA A 38 4.86 -9.86 8.55
N ILE A 39 4.45 -8.96 9.43
CA ILE A 39 5.28 -8.47 10.52
C ILE A 39 5.62 -9.61 11.49
N GLN A 40 4.66 -10.45 11.82
CA GLN A 40 4.88 -11.63 12.67
C GLN A 40 5.90 -12.59 12.06
N GLN A 41 6.00 -12.61 10.74
CA GLN A 41 6.96 -13.45 10.01
C GLN A 41 8.30 -12.76 9.77
N GLY A 42 8.51 -11.59 10.34
CA GLY A 42 9.80 -10.93 10.33
C GLY A 42 9.95 -9.78 9.34
N ALA A 43 8.88 -9.32 8.72
CA ALA A 43 8.97 -8.18 7.81
C ALA A 43 9.47 -6.94 8.55
N GLN A 44 10.43 -6.24 7.97
CA GLN A 44 10.99 -5.01 8.53
C GLN A 44 10.23 -3.77 8.03
N ALA A 45 9.46 -3.92 6.99
CA ALA A 45 8.56 -2.91 6.45
C ALA A 45 7.50 -3.63 5.63
N VAL A 46 6.33 -3.01 5.49
CA VAL A 46 5.23 -3.52 4.68
C VAL A 46 4.81 -2.42 3.72
N ILE A 47 4.56 -2.78 2.48
CA ILE A 47 4.00 -1.86 1.49
C ILE A 47 2.61 -2.38 1.15
N ALA A 48 1.59 -1.65 1.57
CA ALA A 48 0.21 -2.03 1.34
C ALA A 48 -0.31 -1.33 0.09
N LEU A 49 -0.62 -2.11 -0.93
CA LEU A 49 -1.10 -1.59 -2.21
C LEU A 49 -2.51 -2.07 -2.49
N GLY A 50 -3.34 -1.19 -2.98
CA GLY A 50 -4.70 -1.53 -3.33
C GLY A 50 -5.42 -0.39 -4.02
N VAL A 51 -6.60 -0.69 -4.55
CA VAL A 51 -7.46 0.31 -5.18
C VAL A 51 -8.90 0.06 -4.71
N VAL A 52 -9.53 1.09 -4.19
CA VAL A 52 -10.96 1.05 -3.88
C VAL A 52 -11.60 2.20 -4.64
N ILE A 53 -12.55 1.86 -5.51
CA ILE A 53 -13.25 2.83 -6.34
C ILE A 53 -14.67 2.97 -5.79
N ARG A 54 -15.13 4.21 -5.63
CA ARG A 54 -16.45 4.49 -5.07
C ARG A 54 -17.54 3.85 -5.95
N GLY A 55 -18.43 3.11 -5.32
CA GLY A 55 -19.62 2.56 -5.93
C GLY A 55 -20.88 3.31 -5.49
N GLU A 56 -22.04 2.70 -5.73
CA GLU A 56 -23.34 3.30 -5.41
C GLU A 56 -23.73 3.17 -3.94
N THR A 57 -23.08 2.25 -3.21
CA THR A 57 -23.41 1.97 -1.81
C THR A 57 -22.34 2.50 -0.87
N PRO A 58 -22.64 2.64 0.43
CA PRO A 58 -21.64 3.09 1.40
C PRO A 58 -20.52 2.07 1.67
N HIS A 59 -20.53 0.93 1.02
CA HIS A 59 -19.49 -0.11 1.14
C HIS A 59 -18.08 0.49 0.97
N PHE A 60 -17.93 1.41 0.02
CA PHE A 60 -16.68 2.11 -0.22
C PHE A 60 -16.14 2.77 1.05
N ASP A 61 -16.99 3.52 1.76
CA ASP A 61 -16.57 4.24 2.95
C ASP A 61 -16.16 3.28 4.06
N TYR A 62 -16.90 2.19 4.25
CA TYR A 62 -16.56 1.19 5.26
C TYR A 62 -15.24 0.50 4.97
N VAL A 63 -15.00 0.12 3.71
CA VAL A 63 -13.76 -0.54 3.33
C VAL A 63 -12.57 0.40 3.46
N CYS A 64 -12.71 1.65 3.01
CA CYS A 64 -11.63 2.65 3.12
C CYS A 64 -11.27 2.92 4.58
N ASN A 65 -12.27 3.11 5.43
CA ASN A 65 -12.04 3.38 6.84
C ASN A 65 -11.44 2.18 7.55
N ALA A 66 -11.96 0.98 7.29
CA ALA A 66 -11.43 -0.23 7.91
C ALA A 66 -9.97 -0.47 7.53
N ALA A 67 -9.64 -0.32 6.25
CA ALA A 67 -8.27 -0.53 5.78
C ALA A 67 -7.33 0.54 6.35
N THR A 68 -7.73 1.81 6.29
CA THR A 68 -6.92 2.93 6.76
C THR A 68 -6.68 2.85 8.27
N ASP A 69 -7.75 2.68 9.04
CA ASP A 69 -7.66 2.59 10.50
C ASP A 69 -6.92 1.33 10.93
N GLY A 70 -7.18 0.22 10.26
CA GLY A 70 -6.52 -1.05 10.56
C GLY A 70 -5.03 -1.02 10.28
N LEU A 71 -4.61 -0.50 9.13
CA LEU A 71 -3.19 -0.38 8.80
C LEU A 71 -2.48 0.59 9.75
N THR A 72 -3.13 1.69 10.09
CA THR A 72 -2.60 2.64 11.06
C THR A 72 -2.34 1.97 12.40
N ARG A 73 -3.31 1.20 12.87
CA ARG A 73 -3.19 0.48 14.14
C ARG A 73 -2.07 -0.55 14.12
N VAL A 74 -1.98 -1.34 13.06
CA VAL A 74 -0.93 -2.36 12.93
C VAL A 74 0.45 -1.70 12.96
N GLN A 75 0.61 -0.60 12.23
CA GLN A 75 1.87 0.13 12.18
C GLN A 75 2.27 0.67 13.56
N LEU A 76 1.34 1.31 14.25
CA LEU A 76 1.64 1.90 15.56
C LEU A 76 1.87 0.84 16.63
N ASP A 77 1.08 -0.24 16.63
CA ASP A 77 1.23 -1.31 17.63
C ASP A 77 2.54 -2.09 17.45
N SER A 78 3.00 -2.25 16.22
CA SER A 78 4.22 -3.01 15.91
C SER A 78 5.48 -2.15 15.82
N SER A 79 5.34 -0.86 15.61
CA SER A 79 6.42 0.06 15.24
C SER A 79 7.16 -0.35 13.96
N ILE A 80 6.49 -1.14 13.12
CA ILE A 80 7.02 -1.51 11.80
C ILE A 80 6.38 -0.60 10.75
N PRO A 81 7.17 0.10 9.93
CA PRO A 81 6.62 1.02 8.94
C PRO A 81 5.73 0.32 7.91
N ILE A 82 4.60 0.94 7.62
CA ILE A 82 3.71 0.49 6.56
C ILE A 82 3.57 1.62 5.54
N GLY A 83 4.05 1.39 4.34
CA GLY A 83 3.84 2.31 3.23
C GLY A 83 2.41 2.19 2.74
N PHE A 84 1.67 3.31 2.70
CA PHE A 84 0.27 3.35 2.36
C PHE A 84 0.09 3.69 0.89
N GLY A 85 -0.08 2.67 0.06
CA GLY A 85 -0.34 2.80 -1.38
C GLY A 85 -1.75 2.36 -1.74
N LEU A 86 -2.71 2.53 -0.83
CA LEU A 86 -4.11 2.22 -1.07
C LEU A 86 -4.80 3.43 -1.69
N LEU A 87 -5.19 3.29 -2.97
CA LEU A 87 -5.91 4.34 -3.67
C LEU A 87 -7.39 4.26 -3.31
N THR A 88 -7.94 5.36 -2.81
CA THR A 88 -9.35 5.47 -2.47
C THR A 88 -9.91 6.60 -3.34
N VAL A 89 -10.46 6.23 -4.48
CA VAL A 89 -10.81 7.18 -5.54
C VAL A 89 -12.27 7.05 -5.95
N ASN A 90 -12.79 8.08 -6.62
CA ASN A 90 -14.17 8.08 -7.08
C ASN A 90 -14.33 7.39 -8.43
N THR A 91 -13.31 7.41 -9.28
CA THR A 91 -13.36 6.87 -10.63
C THR A 91 -12.12 6.05 -10.97
N GLU A 92 -12.26 5.18 -11.96
CA GLU A 92 -11.13 4.43 -12.50
C GLU A 92 -10.06 5.34 -13.10
N ALA A 93 -10.48 6.45 -13.74
CA ALA A 93 -9.54 7.42 -14.30
C ALA A 93 -8.64 8.03 -13.21
N GLU A 94 -9.20 8.32 -12.04
CA GLU A 94 -8.41 8.80 -10.90
C GLU A 94 -7.40 7.76 -10.45
N ALA A 95 -7.79 6.49 -10.42
CA ALA A 95 -6.88 5.40 -10.06
C ALA A 95 -5.73 5.29 -11.05
N LEU A 96 -6.02 5.29 -12.34
CA LEU A 96 -5.00 5.20 -13.37
C LEU A 96 -4.02 6.38 -13.31
N ASN A 97 -4.52 7.56 -12.99
CA ASN A 97 -3.69 8.77 -12.91
C ASN A 97 -2.71 8.76 -11.72
N ARG A 98 -2.90 7.84 -10.76
CA ARG A 98 -2.05 7.73 -9.56
C ARG A 98 -1.23 6.44 -9.50
N ALA A 99 -1.32 5.62 -10.53
CA ALA A 99 -0.74 4.26 -10.50
C ALA A 99 0.64 4.15 -11.17
N GLY A 100 1.26 5.26 -11.56
CA GLY A 100 2.61 5.25 -12.12
C GLY A 100 2.69 4.69 -13.54
N LEU A 101 1.59 4.69 -14.26
CA LEU A 101 1.55 4.28 -15.66
C LEU A 101 1.98 5.43 -16.56
N ASP A 102 2.25 5.13 -17.83
CA ASP A 102 2.56 6.18 -18.80
C ASP A 102 1.41 7.20 -18.83
N GLY A 103 1.75 8.48 -18.65
CA GLY A 103 0.77 9.54 -18.59
C GLY A 103 0.14 9.79 -17.22
N SER A 104 0.43 8.97 -16.22
CA SER A 104 -0.06 9.22 -14.86
C SER A 104 0.65 10.41 -14.23
N ARG A 105 -0.08 11.19 -13.45
CA ARG A 105 0.50 12.32 -12.70
C ARG A 105 1.29 11.88 -11.50
N GLU A 106 0.92 10.75 -10.89
CA GLU A 106 1.50 10.28 -9.66
C GLU A 106 1.83 8.80 -9.76
N ASP A 107 2.78 8.37 -8.94
CA ASP A 107 3.12 6.97 -8.76
C ASP A 107 3.03 6.68 -7.25
N LYS A 108 1.83 6.33 -6.80
CA LYS A 108 1.58 6.08 -5.38
C LYS A 108 2.26 4.81 -4.87
N GLY A 109 2.55 3.86 -5.76
CA GLY A 109 3.33 2.68 -5.39
C GLY A 109 4.74 3.04 -4.99
N ALA A 110 5.42 3.85 -5.82
CA ALA A 110 6.76 4.33 -5.50
C ALA A 110 6.76 5.22 -4.26
N GLU A 111 5.76 6.10 -4.11
CA GLU A 111 5.66 6.98 -2.95
C GLU A 111 5.47 6.19 -1.64
N ALA A 112 4.68 5.13 -1.68
CA ALA A 112 4.47 4.27 -0.51
C ALA A 112 5.79 3.62 -0.07
N VAL A 113 6.60 3.16 -1.01
CA VAL A 113 7.92 2.60 -0.72
C VAL A 113 8.83 3.66 -0.10
N GLN A 114 8.89 4.85 -0.68
CA GLN A 114 9.72 5.94 -0.20
C GLN A 114 9.37 6.29 1.26
N ALA A 115 8.08 6.39 1.56
CA ALA A 115 7.61 6.68 2.91
C ALA A 115 8.04 5.60 3.90
N ALA A 116 7.83 4.34 3.56
CA ALA A 116 8.19 3.22 4.43
C ALA A 116 9.69 3.18 4.70
N LEU A 117 10.52 3.33 3.65
CA LEU A 117 11.97 3.28 3.80
C LEU A 117 12.50 4.47 4.59
N THR A 118 11.90 5.64 4.44
CA THR A 118 12.25 6.80 5.25
C THR A 118 12.02 6.51 6.74
N MET A 119 10.90 5.89 7.06
CA MET A 119 10.58 5.56 8.46
C MET A 119 11.47 4.43 9.00
N VAL A 120 11.87 3.48 8.18
CA VAL A 120 12.85 2.47 8.58
C VAL A 120 14.17 3.15 8.99
N ALA A 121 14.60 4.15 8.21
CA ALA A 121 15.87 4.84 8.45
C ALA A 121 15.86 5.68 9.73
N LEU A 122 14.72 6.05 10.24
CA LEU A 122 14.62 6.78 11.51
C LEU A 122 14.97 5.92 12.73
N GLY A 123 14.91 4.63 12.56
CA GLY A 123 15.01 3.72 13.60
C GLY A 123 15.73 3.02 14.22
#